data_186b58ae33906b349b9279ee7960f106
#
_entry.id   186b58ae33906b349b9279ee7960f106
#
_cell.length_a   1.000
_cell.length_b   1.000
_cell.length_c   1.000
_cell.angle_alpha   90.00
_cell.angle_beta   90.00
_cell.angle_gamma   90.00
#
_symmetry.space_group_name_H-M   'P 1'
#
loop_
_entity.id
_entity.type
_entity.pdbx_description
1 polymer ?
#
loop_
_entity_poly.entity_id
_entity_poly.type
_entity_poly.pdbx_seq_one_letter_code
_entity_poly.pdbx_strand_id
1 'polypeptide(L)'
;SAVYLARGRFFQAGLIIIVAGIFDMLDGRVARTTNNVTQFGAFFDSVLDRYSDIAMFLGLIVYYSKGQRLAYVVLSGIALVGAVMTSYTRARAESLIPLCKVGFMERPERMVLMILGTLTDRMAPILWVMAFFSNLTVVHRIAYTWKETSKLKPLASSR
;
A
#
# COMPACT_ATOMS: atom_id res chain seq x y z
N SER A 1 -6.29 -12.13 -8.16
CA SER A 1 -7.32 -11.28 -7.53
C SER A 1 -7.81 -10.16 -8.47
N ALA A 2 -6.93 -9.41 -9.17
CA ALA A 2 -7.31 -8.25 -10.01
C ALA A 2 -8.38 -8.56 -11.08
N VAL A 3 -8.25 -9.67 -11.79
CA VAL A 3 -9.23 -10.09 -12.81
C VAL A 3 -10.60 -10.39 -12.20
N TYR A 4 -10.65 -10.96 -11.01
CA TYR A 4 -11.91 -11.23 -10.30
C TYR A 4 -12.54 -9.92 -9.82
N LEU A 5 -11.74 -8.96 -9.31
CA LEU A 5 -12.21 -7.60 -8.98
C LEU A 5 -12.81 -6.92 -10.22
N ALA A 6 -12.11 -6.95 -11.36
CA ALA A 6 -12.58 -6.36 -12.62
C ALA A 6 -13.88 -6.99 -13.17
N ARG A 7 -14.20 -8.21 -12.74
CA ARG A 7 -15.44 -8.93 -13.08
C ARG A 7 -16.54 -8.77 -12.03
N GLY A 8 -16.30 -8.05 -10.94
CA GLY A 8 -17.25 -7.91 -9.83
C GLY A 8 -17.41 -9.16 -8.95
N ARG A 9 -16.51 -10.13 -9.10
CA ARG A 9 -16.52 -11.35 -8.28
C ARG A 9 -15.73 -11.13 -6.98
N PHE A 10 -16.23 -10.23 -6.14
CA PHE A 10 -15.52 -9.76 -4.95
C PHE A 10 -15.18 -10.87 -3.97
N PHE A 11 -16.12 -11.74 -3.65
CA PHE A 11 -15.86 -12.83 -2.70
C PHE A 11 -14.69 -13.73 -3.13
N GLN A 12 -14.65 -14.11 -4.42
CA GLN A 12 -13.57 -14.93 -4.96
C GLN A 12 -12.23 -14.17 -4.97
N ALA A 13 -12.27 -12.86 -5.28
CA ALA A 13 -11.09 -12.01 -5.18
C ALA A 13 -10.55 -11.96 -3.75
N GLY A 14 -11.43 -11.82 -2.75
CA GLY A 14 -11.08 -11.80 -1.33
C GLY A 14 -10.40 -13.09 -0.87
N LEU A 15 -10.94 -14.25 -1.27
CA LEU A 15 -10.31 -15.54 -0.96
C LEU A 15 -8.89 -15.65 -1.53
N ILE A 16 -8.69 -15.20 -2.78
CA ILE A 16 -7.36 -15.20 -3.40
C ILE A 16 -6.41 -14.25 -2.65
N ILE A 17 -6.89 -13.09 -2.21
CA ILE A 17 -6.07 -12.14 -1.44
C ILE A 17 -5.67 -12.74 -0.10
N ILE A 18 -6.59 -13.42 0.60
CA ILE A 18 -6.30 -14.11 1.87
C ILE A 18 -5.25 -15.19 1.68
N VAL A 19 -5.43 -16.06 0.69
CA VAL A 19 -4.47 -17.14 0.40
C VAL A 19 -3.09 -16.56 0.08
N ALA A 20 -3.01 -15.54 -0.79
CA ALA A 20 -1.76 -14.87 -1.10
C ALA A 20 -1.11 -14.26 0.15
N GLY A 21 -1.87 -13.57 1.01
CA GLY A 21 -1.37 -13.00 2.26
C GLY A 21 -0.86 -14.04 3.26
N ILE A 22 -1.49 -15.22 3.32
CA ILE A 22 -0.99 -16.34 4.15
C ILE A 22 0.35 -16.84 3.61
N PHE A 23 0.51 -17.01 2.30
CA PHE A 23 1.78 -17.42 1.70
C PHE A 23 2.87 -16.39 1.95
N ASP A 24 2.63 -15.10 1.73
CA ASP A 24 3.58 -14.02 2.03
C ASP A 24 4.05 -14.08 3.50
N MET A 25 3.11 -14.33 4.43
CA MET A 25 3.44 -14.42 5.85
C MET A 25 4.27 -15.67 6.18
N LEU A 26 3.99 -16.80 5.53
CA LEU A 26 4.74 -18.06 5.71
C LEU A 26 6.16 -17.94 5.15
N ASP A 27 6.31 -17.41 3.93
CA ASP A 27 7.59 -17.22 3.28
C ASP A 27 8.48 -16.25 4.09
N GLY A 28 7.90 -15.16 4.59
CA GLY A 28 8.61 -14.23 5.46
C GLY A 28 9.00 -14.83 6.82
N ARG A 29 8.25 -15.80 7.36
CA ARG A 29 8.62 -16.53 8.57
C ARG A 29 9.75 -17.52 8.29
N VAL A 30 9.62 -18.35 7.25
CA VAL A 30 10.64 -19.33 6.86
C VAL A 30 11.98 -18.65 6.57
N ALA A 31 11.99 -17.56 5.80
CA ALA A 31 13.20 -16.81 5.51
C ALA A 31 13.91 -16.30 6.79
N ARG A 32 13.15 -15.86 7.79
CA ARG A 32 13.70 -15.40 9.08
C ARG A 32 14.22 -16.54 9.96
N THR A 33 13.58 -17.70 9.96
CA THR A 33 14.01 -18.85 10.77
C THR A 33 15.22 -19.56 10.17
N THR A 34 15.37 -19.52 8.85
CA THR A 34 16.50 -20.16 8.13
C THR A 34 17.71 -19.24 7.94
N ASN A 35 17.66 -18.00 8.45
CA ASN A 35 18.70 -16.98 8.28
C ASN A 35 19.07 -16.67 6.80
N ASN A 36 18.17 -16.97 5.86
CA ASN A 36 18.36 -16.80 4.42
C ASN A 36 17.76 -15.48 3.89
N VAL A 37 17.66 -14.45 4.73
CA VAL A 37 17.20 -13.13 4.31
C VAL A 37 18.28 -12.43 3.52
N THR A 38 18.11 -12.30 2.21
CA THR A 38 19.01 -11.51 1.37
C THR A 38 18.46 -10.09 1.19
N GLN A 39 19.37 -9.11 1.05
CA GLN A 39 18.98 -7.73 0.76
C GLN A 39 18.19 -7.61 -0.55
N PHE A 40 18.63 -8.35 -1.57
CA PHE A 40 17.92 -8.39 -2.85
C PHE A 40 16.52 -9.03 -2.71
N GLY A 41 16.37 -10.10 -1.94
CA GLY A 41 15.07 -10.72 -1.66
C GLY A 41 14.08 -9.75 -1.03
N ALA A 42 14.52 -9.01 0.00
CA ALA A 42 13.69 -7.99 0.64
C ALA A 42 13.33 -6.82 -0.30
N PHE A 43 14.24 -6.41 -1.17
CA PHE A 43 13.95 -5.43 -2.22
C PHE A 43 12.94 -5.96 -3.22
N PHE A 44 13.14 -7.17 -3.75
CA PHE A 44 12.28 -7.78 -4.75
C PHE A 44 10.87 -8.02 -4.23
N ASP A 45 10.74 -8.54 -3.00
CA ASP A 45 9.46 -8.68 -2.31
C ASP A 45 8.72 -7.34 -2.23
N SER A 46 9.44 -6.30 -1.82
CA SER A 46 8.86 -4.97 -1.73
C SER A 46 8.39 -4.42 -3.10
N VAL A 47 9.01 -4.79 -4.20
CA VAL A 47 8.58 -4.43 -5.56
C VAL A 47 7.31 -5.20 -5.95
N LEU A 48 7.30 -6.52 -5.73
CA LEU A 48 6.13 -7.38 -6.03
C LEU A 48 4.89 -6.92 -5.26
N ASP A 49 5.07 -6.47 -4.03
CA ASP A 49 4.03 -5.87 -3.20
C ASP A 49 3.35 -4.69 -3.88
N ARG A 50 4.13 -3.77 -4.47
CA ARG A 50 3.58 -2.60 -5.18
C ARG A 50 2.84 -3.02 -6.44
N TYR A 51 3.39 -3.96 -7.21
CA TYR A 51 2.69 -4.50 -8.38
C TYR A 51 1.37 -5.15 -8.00
N SER A 52 1.32 -5.88 -6.89
CA SER A 52 0.10 -6.50 -6.37
C SER A 52 -0.95 -5.45 -5.98
N ASP A 53 -0.56 -4.40 -5.23
CA ASP A 53 -1.44 -3.29 -4.88
C ASP A 53 -1.97 -2.60 -6.13
N ILE A 54 -1.09 -2.23 -7.07
CA ILE A 54 -1.47 -1.58 -8.34
C ILE A 54 -2.47 -2.44 -9.11
N ALA A 55 -2.20 -3.74 -9.26
CA ALA A 55 -3.07 -4.65 -9.99
C ALA A 55 -4.48 -4.74 -9.37
N MET A 56 -4.59 -4.75 -8.04
CA MET A 56 -5.89 -4.77 -7.35
C MET A 56 -6.69 -3.49 -7.60
N PHE A 57 -6.07 -2.32 -7.47
CA PHE A 57 -6.74 -1.04 -7.74
C PHE A 57 -7.11 -0.89 -9.22
N LEU A 58 -6.27 -1.34 -10.16
CA LEU A 58 -6.62 -1.38 -11.58
C LEU A 58 -7.84 -2.27 -11.84
N GLY A 59 -7.95 -3.41 -11.14
CA GLY A 59 -9.14 -4.26 -11.19
C GLY A 59 -10.41 -3.52 -10.75
N LEU A 60 -10.34 -2.72 -9.68
CA LEU A 60 -11.45 -1.90 -9.20
C LEU A 60 -11.79 -0.76 -10.18
N ILE A 61 -10.79 -0.09 -10.74
CA ILE A 61 -10.97 0.95 -11.77
C ILE A 61 -11.75 0.37 -12.95
N VAL A 62 -11.35 -0.79 -13.46
CA VAL A 62 -12.05 -1.48 -14.57
C VAL A 62 -13.49 -1.85 -14.18
N TYR A 63 -13.70 -2.35 -12.96
CA TYR A 63 -15.04 -2.69 -12.48
C TYR A 63 -15.98 -1.48 -12.45
N TYR A 64 -15.55 -0.38 -11.82
CA TYR A 64 -16.37 0.82 -11.69
C TYR A 64 -16.53 1.57 -13.03
N SER A 65 -15.54 1.48 -13.92
CA SER A 65 -15.65 2.01 -15.30
C SER A 65 -16.75 1.31 -16.09
N LYS A 66 -16.82 -0.03 -16.04
CA LYS A 66 -17.92 -0.80 -16.67
C LYS A 66 -19.29 -0.46 -16.12
N GLY A 67 -19.36 -0.18 -14.82
CA GLY A 67 -20.59 0.27 -14.15
C GLY A 67 -20.93 1.75 -14.35
N GLN A 68 -20.16 2.48 -15.18
CA GLN A 68 -20.30 3.93 -15.43
C GLN A 68 -20.30 4.78 -14.14
N ARG A 69 -19.62 4.31 -13.09
CA ARG A 69 -19.54 5.00 -11.80
C ARG A 69 -18.25 5.83 -11.72
N LEU A 70 -18.20 6.92 -12.47
CA LEU A 70 -16.99 7.76 -12.60
C LEU A 70 -16.41 8.20 -11.26
N ALA A 71 -17.24 8.56 -10.28
CA ALA A 71 -16.77 8.95 -8.95
C ALA A 71 -15.92 7.85 -8.28
N TYR A 72 -16.33 6.59 -8.40
CA TYR A 72 -15.56 5.46 -7.84
C TYR A 72 -14.33 5.08 -8.68
N VAL A 73 -14.34 5.36 -9.99
CA VAL A 73 -13.14 5.25 -10.83
C VAL A 73 -12.08 6.23 -10.33
N VAL A 74 -12.44 7.51 -10.17
CA VAL A 74 -11.54 8.54 -9.64
C VAL A 74 -11.08 8.21 -8.22
N LEU A 75 -12.00 7.77 -7.35
CA LEU A 75 -11.69 7.38 -5.98
C LEU A 75 -10.70 6.21 -5.91
N SER A 76 -10.86 5.20 -6.78
CA SER A 76 -9.92 4.08 -6.90
C SER A 76 -8.54 4.56 -7.37
N GLY A 77 -8.48 5.53 -8.28
CA GLY A 77 -7.25 6.18 -8.70
C GLY A 77 -6.56 6.95 -7.56
N ILE A 78 -7.33 7.72 -6.77
CA ILE A 78 -6.79 8.43 -5.60
C ILE A 78 -6.26 7.44 -4.55
N ALA A 79 -6.97 6.35 -4.30
CA ALA A 79 -6.53 5.30 -3.39
C ALA A 79 -5.25 4.60 -3.90
N LEU A 80 -5.16 4.34 -5.21
CA LEU A 80 -3.95 3.79 -5.85
C LEU A 80 -2.75 4.72 -5.68
N VAL A 81 -2.92 6.01 -6.00
CA VAL A 81 -1.85 7.01 -5.80
C VAL A 81 -1.41 7.04 -4.34
N GLY A 82 -2.35 7.10 -3.40
CA GLY A 82 -2.06 7.06 -1.97
C GLY A 82 -1.29 5.79 -1.56
N ALA A 83 -1.69 4.62 -2.07
CA ALA A 83 -1.03 3.34 -1.78
C ALA A 83 0.43 3.28 -2.27
N VAL A 84 0.69 3.76 -3.47
CA VAL A 84 2.06 3.84 -4.04
C VAL A 84 2.89 4.88 -3.30
N MET A 85 2.32 6.08 -3.08
CA MET A 85 3.01 7.18 -2.45
C MET A 85 3.33 6.93 -0.97
N THR A 86 2.52 6.18 -0.22
CA THR A 86 2.87 5.76 1.14
C THR A 86 4.17 4.96 1.17
N SER A 87 4.32 4.02 0.27
CA SER A 87 5.55 3.20 0.18
C SER A 87 6.74 4.01 -0.30
N TYR A 88 6.54 4.85 -1.33
CA TYR A 88 7.59 5.71 -1.88
C TYR A 88 8.10 6.72 -0.85
N THR A 89 7.20 7.43 -0.17
CA THR A 89 7.57 8.44 0.82
C THR A 89 8.32 7.83 1.99
N ARG A 90 7.98 6.61 2.43
CA ARG A 90 8.75 5.90 3.44
C ARG A 90 10.16 5.58 2.97
N ALA A 91 10.30 4.93 1.81
CA ALA A 91 11.61 4.55 1.26
C ALA A 91 12.49 5.79 1.03
N ARG A 92 11.90 6.88 0.54
CA ARG A 92 12.62 8.14 0.31
C ARG A 92 12.97 8.85 1.62
N ALA A 93 12.08 8.85 2.61
CA ALA A 93 12.38 9.41 3.92
C ALA A 93 13.55 8.67 4.59
N GLU A 94 13.53 7.34 4.58
CA GLU A 94 14.56 6.49 5.18
C GLU A 94 15.94 6.60 4.48
N SER A 95 16.02 7.20 3.29
CA SER A 95 17.28 7.62 2.67
C SER A 95 17.83 8.94 3.21
N LEU A 96 17.05 9.72 3.96
CA LEU A 96 17.42 11.03 4.49
C LEU A 96 17.51 11.04 6.02
N ILE A 97 16.71 10.20 6.68
CA ILE A 97 16.61 10.07 8.13
C ILE A 97 16.69 8.58 8.51
N PRO A 98 17.22 8.23 9.69
CA PRO A 98 17.46 6.84 10.08
C PRO A 98 16.24 5.94 10.08
N LEU A 99 15.05 6.50 10.35
CA LEU A 99 13.80 5.73 10.49
C LEU A 99 12.56 6.59 10.28
N CYS A 100 11.59 6.09 9.49
CA CYS A 100 10.29 6.72 9.26
C CYS A 100 9.14 5.75 9.62
N LYS A 101 8.83 5.64 10.92
CA LYS A 101 7.74 4.77 11.44
C LYS A 101 6.44 5.52 11.68
N VAL A 102 6.14 6.56 10.91
CA VAL A 102 4.90 7.32 11.04
C VAL A 102 3.92 6.98 9.92
N GLY A 103 2.63 7.04 10.23
CA GLY A 103 1.54 6.79 9.29
C GLY A 103 0.60 5.69 9.79
N PHE A 104 -0.67 5.74 9.35
CA PHE A 104 -1.73 4.83 9.79
C PHE A 104 -2.07 3.77 8.76
N MET A 105 -1.83 4.04 7.45
CA MET A 105 -2.25 3.19 6.35
C MET A 105 -1.02 2.63 5.66
N GLU A 106 -0.43 1.61 6.26
CA GLU A 106 0.63 0.82 5.63
C GLU A 106 0.02 -0.31 4.77
N ARG A 107 0.84 -1.20 4.21
CA ARG A 107 0.35 -2.30 3.37
C ARG A 107 -0.54 -3.30 4.12
N PRO A 108 -0.20 -3.76 5.35
CA PRO A 108 -1.04 -4.72 6.05
C PRO A 108 -2.47 -4.21 6.29
N GLU A 109 -2.62 -2.94 6.69
CA GLU A 109 -3.92 -2.32 6.94
C GLU A 109 -4.75 -2.23 5.65
N ARG A 110 -4.11 -1.86 4.53
CA ARG A 110 -4.78 -1.85 3.21
C ARG A 110 -5.22 -3.24 2.77
N MET A 111 -4.39 -4.26 2.99
CA MET A 111 -4.75 -5.65 2.68
C MET A 111 -5.95 -6.12 3.50
N VAL A 112 -5.98 -5.83 4.81
CA VAL A 112 -7.12 -6.16 5.67
C VAL A 112 -8.39 -5.45 5.20
N LEU A 113 -8.31 -4.16 4.87
CA LEU A 113 -9.45 -3.41 4.35
C LEU A 113 -9.93 -3.96 3.00
N MET A 114 -9.00 -4.32 2.11
CA MET A 114 -9.34 -4.93 0.82
C MET A 114 -10.06 -6.27 1.01
N ILE A 115 -9.59 -7.11 1.92
CA ILE A 115 -10.23 -8.39 2.30
C ILE A 115 -11.63 -8.12 2.85
N LEU A 116 -11.78 -7.21 3.81
CA LEU A 116 -13.08 -6.87 4.39
C LEU A 116 -14.05 -6.36 3.33
N GLY A 117 -13.60 -5.44 2.46
CA GLY A 117 -14.44 -4.90 1.38
C GLY A 117 -14.88 -5.95 0.37
N THR A 118 -14.01 -6.91 0.05
CA THR A 118 -14.32 -7.97 -0.90
C THR A 118 -15.22 -9.05 -0.31
N LEU A 119 -15.01 -9.46 0.94
CA LEU A 119 -15.82 -10.50 1.59
C LEU A 119 -17.22 -10.00 1.96
N THR A 120 -17.36 -8.72 2.32
CA THR A 120 -18.64 -8.11 2.70
C THR A 120 -19.40 -7.52 1.52
N ASP A 121 -18.84 -7.57 0.31
CA ASP A 121 -19.36 -6.90 -0.89
C ASP A 121 -19.61 -5.39 -0.68
N ARG A 122 -18.81 -4.77 0.20
CA ARG A 122 -18.90 -3.33 0.55
C ARG A 122 -17.63 -2.58 0.17
N MET A 123 -17.19 -2.73 -1.08
CA MET A 123 -15.94 -2.12 -1.55
C MET A 123 -16.02 -0.58 -1.60
N ALA A 124 -17.20 0.00 -1.88
CA ALA A 124 -17.36 1.44 -2.01
C ALA A 124 -16.95 2.23 -0.73
N PRO A 125 -17.47 1.93 0.49
CA PRO A 125 -17.03 2.61 1.71
C PRO A 125 -15.56 2.33 2.04
N ILE A 126 -15.05 1.15 1.76
CA ILE A 126 -13.64 0.79 1.98
C ILE A 126 -12.72 1.65 1.10
N LEU A 127 -13.10 1.92 -0.14
CA LEU A 127 -12.34 2.81 -1.02
C LEU A 127 -12.22 4.23 -0.47
N TRP A 128 -13.27 4.78 0.14
CA TRP A 128 -13.21 6.09 0.81
C TRP A 128 -12.20 6.09 1.96
N VAL A 129 -12.24 5.06 2.80
CA VAL A 129 -11.30 4.91 3.91
C VAL A 129 -9.86 4.82 3.38
N MET A 130 -9.62 3.94 2.39
CA MET A 130 -8.28 3.78 1.81
C MET A 130 -7.78 5.06 1.13
N ALA A 131 -8.61 5.73 0.33
CA ALA A 131 -8.25 6.97 -0.34
C ALA A 131 -7.88 8.07 0.67
N PHE A 132 -8.68 8.25 1.70
CA PHE A 132 -8.45 9.28 2.70
C PHE A 132 -7.19 8.98 3.55
N PHE A 133 -7.14 7.81 4.20
CA PHE A 133 -6.06 7.51 5.15
C PHE A 133 -4.72 7.23 4.49
N SER A 134 -4.67 6.70 3.26
CA SER A 134 -3.40 6.55 2.54
C SER A 134 -2.78 7.91 2.22
N ASN A 135 -3.57 8.85 1.70
CA ASN A 135 -3.06 10.19 1.40
C ASN A 135 -2.73 10.99 2.66
N LEU A 136 -3.51 10.84 3.73
CA LEU A 136 -3.19 11.43 5.04
C LEU A 136 -1.84 10.88 5.56
N THR A 137 -1.58 9.60 5.39
CA THR A 137 -0.28 8.98 5.75
C THR A 137 0.87 9.58 4.96
N VAL A 138 0.68 9.85 3.66
CA VAL A 138 1.69 10.52 2.82
C VAL A 138 2.00 11.91 3.37
N VAL A 139 0.98 12.73 3.64
CA VAL A 139 1.15 14.08 4.21
C VAL A 139 1.87 14.01 5.56
N HIS A 140 1.49 13.08 6.43
CA HIS A 140 2.13 12.90 7.74
C HIS A 140 3.62 12.53 7.59
N ARG A 141 3.97 11.66 6.65
CA ARG A 141 5.38 11.29 6.35
C ARG A 141 6.19 12.47 5.83
N ILE A 142 5.61 13.28 4.94
CA ILE A 142 6.26 14.49 4.43
C ILE A 142 6.53 15.47 5.58
N ALA A 143 5.54 15.76 6.40
CA ALA A 143 5.67 16.68 7.53
C ALA A 143 6.70 16.18 8.55
N TYR A 144 6.68 14.88 8.87
CA TYR A 144 7.65 14.26 9.76
C TYR A 144 9.06 14.36 9.22
N THR A 145 9.27 13.98 7.95
CA THR A 145 10.58 14.04 7.31
C THR A 145 11.12 15.46 7.27
N TRP A 146 10.28 16.44 6.95
CA TRP A 146 10.66 17.85 6.97
C TRP A 146 11.14 18.30 8.37
N LYS A 147 10.40 17.93 9.41
CA LYS A 147 10.76 18.24 10.80
C LYS A 147 12.09 17.61 11.21
N GLU A 148 12.31 16.33 10.88
CA GLU A 148 13.55 15.63 11.24
C GLU A 148 14.75 16.14 10.44
N THR A 149 14.63 16.39 9.14
CA THR A 149 15.71 16.96 8.33
C THR A 149 16.06 18.39 8.73
N SER A 150 15.10 19.17 9.22
CA SER A 150 15.35 20.52 9.75
C SER A 150 16.19 20.51 11.03
N LYS A 151 16.11 19.47 11.84
CA LYS A 151 16.98 19.28 13.03
C LYS A 151 18.40 18.91 12.66
N LEU A 152 18.60 18.24 11.53
CA LEU A 152 19.92 17.80 11.03
C LEU A 152 20.71 18.95 10.36
N LYS A 153 20.07 20.10 10.07
CA LYS A 153 20.72 21.27 9.52
C LYS A 153 21.23 22.17 10.62
N PRO A 154 22.49 21.98 11.09
CA PRO A 154 23.47 23.05 11.04
C PRO A 154 24.92 22.55 10.84
N LEU A 155 25.28 21.87 9.77
CA LEU A 155 26.67 21.48 9.49
C LEU A 155 27.25 22.13 8.21
N ALA A 156 26.56 23.09 7.62
CA ALA A 156 26.99 23.71 6.36
C ALA A 156 27.27 25.23 6.45
N SER A 157 27.53 25.78 7.65
CA SER A 157 27.86 27.23 7.78
C SER A 157 29.24 27.47 8.42
N SER A 158 30.17 26.55 8.27
CA SER A 158 31.58 26.75 8.65
C SER A 158 32.49 26.45 7.45
N ARG A 159 32.40 27.29 6.43
CA ARG A 159 33.50 27.54 5.46
C ARG A 159 33.46 28.98 5.04
#